data_4bd98c5f0a1dbf6e9a3b8ff71df8cab0
#
_entry.id   4bd98c5f0a1dbf6e9a3b8ff71df8cab0
#
_cell.length_a   1.000
_cell.length_b   1.000
_cell.length_c   1.000
_cell.angle_alpha   90.00
_cell.angle_beta   90.00
_cell.angle_gamma   90.00
#
_symmetry.space_group_name_H-M   'P 1'
#
loop_
_entity.id
_entity.type
_entity.pdbx_description
1 polymer ?
#
loop_
_entity_poly.entity_id
_entity_poly.type
_entity_poly.pdbx_seq_one_letter_code
_entity_poly.pdbx_strand_id
1 'polypeptide(L)'
;MRVGIAGYGLAGRSFHAPLLKGCGFEVATVLTGNSTRARQAKEDFPLVKVVENFTDFLAQDLDLVVVATANSVHTDHALAAIAAGIPVVVEKPMARTVAETLRILDASEKSGVPVTAFYNRQWDSDMLTLKKVASNGLI
;
A
#
# COMPACT_ATOMS: atom_id res chain seq x y z
N MET A 1 -11.11 8.72 -6.39
CA MET A 1 -10.11 7.64 -6.58
C MET A 1 -10.52 6.47 -5.70
N ARG A 2 -10.69 5.31 -6.31
CA ARG A 2 -11.11 4.04 -5.69
C ARG A 2 -9.87 3.22 -5.32
N VAL A 3 -9.68 2.96 -4.04
CA VAL A 3 -8.45 2.32 -3.54
C VAL A 3 -8.74 0.94 -2.99
N GLY A 4 -7.92 -0.02 -3.38
CA GLY A 4 -7.89 -1.35 -2.80
C GLY A 4 -6.80 -1.48 -1.73
N ILE A 5 -7.12 -2.03 -0.56
CA ILE A 5 -6.15 -2.33 0.50
C ILE A 5 -5.96 -3.85 0.57
N ALA A 6 -4.81 -4.32 0.11
CA ALA A 6 -4.42 -5.72 0.27
C ALA A 6 -3.78 -5.92 1.65
N GLY A 7 -4.51 -6.59 2.55
CA GLY A 7 -4.12 -6.79 3.94
C GLY A 7 -4.72 -5.76 4.89
N TYR A 8 -5.58 -6.20 5.81
CA TYR A 8 -6.27 -5.35 6.79
C TYR A 8 -5.79 -5.64 8.23
N GLY A 9 -4.45 -5.80 8.36
CA GLY A 9 -3.73 -5.87 9.63
C GLY A 9 -3.44 -4.49 10.21
N LEU A 10 -2.42 -4.40 11.07
CA LEU A 10 -2.01 -3.14 11.71
C LEU A 10 -1.77 -2.03 10.67
N ALA A 11 -0.95 -2.28 9.64
CA ALA A 11 -0.63 -1.26 8.64
C ALA A 11 -1.88 -0.86 7.83
N GLY A 12 -2.59 -1.82 7.25
CA GLY A 12 -3.76 -1.55 6.42
C GLY A 12 -4.86 -0.80 7.19
N ARG A 13 -5.21 -1.28 8.39
CA ARG A 13 -6.30 -0.70 9.17
C ARG A 13 -5.92 0.59 9.90
N SER A 14 -4.72 0.63 10.54
CA SER A 14 -4.40 1.72 11.48
C SER A 14 -3.61 2.86 10.83
N PHE A 15 -2.98 2.62 9.67
CA PHE A 15 -2.23 3.66 8.97
C PHE A 15 -2.87 4.02 7.63
N HIS A 16 -2.98 3.06 6.70
CA HIS A 16 -3.46 3.36 5.34
C HIS A 16 -4.93 3.76 5.31
N ALA A 17 -5.83 3.01 5.93
CA ALA A 17 -7.27 3.27 5.88
C ALA A 17 -7.65 4.67 6.39
N PRO A 18 -7.16 5.16 7.56
CA PRO A 18 -7.44 6.52 8.02
C PRO A 18 -6.82 7.59 7.14
N LEU A 19 -5.60 7.40 6.62
CA LEU A 19 -4.95 8.36 5.72
C LEU A 19 -5.73 8.50 4.41
N LEU A 20 -6.12 7.39 3.79
CA LEU A 20 -6.91 7.40 2.57
C LEU A 20 -8.25 8.10 2.76
N LYS A 21 -8.94 7.79 3.87
CA LYS A 21 -10.20 8.46 4.24
C LYS A 21 -9.99 9.96 4.46
N GLY A 22 -8.93 10.35 5.17
CA GLY A 22 -8.59 11.76 5.42
C GLY A 22 -8.24 12.54 4.16
N CYS A 23 -7.70 11.86 3.14
CA CYS A 23 -7.44 12.43 1.82
C CYS A 23 -8.66 12.41 0.87
N GLY A 24 -9.82 11.94 1.32
CA GLY A 24 -11.04 11.89 0.51
C GLY A 24 -11.07 10.75 -0.52
N PHE A 25 -10.21 9.71 -0.36
CA PHE A 25 -10.24 8.54 -1.22
C PHE A 25 -11.29 7.53 -0.74
N GLU A 26 -11.89 6.82 -1.68
CA GLU A 26 -12.82 5.72 -1.40
C GLU A 26 -12.03 4.43 -1.18
N VAL A 27 -12.10 3.84 0.01
CA VAL A 27 -11.64 2.46 0.25
C VAL A 27 -12.70 1.52 -0.31
N ALA A 28 -12.52 1.11 -1.56
CA ALA A 28 -13.51 0.34 -2.31
C ALA A 28 -13.43 -1.17 -2.03
N THR A 29 -12.21 -1.69 -1.83
CA THR A 29 -12.00 -3.13 -1.65
C THR A 29 -10.91 -3.40 -0.60
N VAL A 30 -11.16 -4.40 0.22
CA VAL A 30 -10.18 -4.94 1.18
C VAL A 30 -9.95 -6.43 0.90
N LEU A 31 -8.67 -6.81 0.77
CA LEU A 31 -8.25 -8.21 0.71
C LEU A 31 -7.92 -8.71 2.11
N THR A 32 -8.61 -9.73 2.58
CA THR A 32 -8.26 -10.44 3.81
C THR A 32 -8.98 -11.79 3.89
N GLY A 33 -8.25 -12.87 4.20
CA GLY A 33 -8.83 -14.19 4.55
C GLY A 33 -9.17 -14.32 6.05
N ASN A 34 -8.98 -13.28 6.86
CA ASN A 34 -9.26 -13.31 8.29
C ASN A 34 -10.67 -12.73 8.57
N SER A 35 -11.57 -13.54 9.11
CA SER A 35 -12.98 -13.18 9.35
C SER A 35 -13.15 -11.97 10.30
N THR A 36 -12.29 -11.85 11.32
CA THR A 36 -12.31 -10.70 12.23
C THR A 36 -11.95 -9.41 11.51
N ARG A 37 -10.89 -9.44 10.68
CA ARG A 37 -10.47 -8.27 9.87
C ARG A 37 -11.51 -7.94 8.80
N ALA A 38 -12.16 -8.94 8.22
CA ALA A 38 -13.25 -8.74 7.27
C ALA A 38 -14.43 -7.98 7.91
N ARG A 39 -14.81 -8.35 9.14
CA ARG A 39 -15.83 -7.63 9.91
C ARG A 39 -15.38 -6.20 10.21
N GLN A 40 -14.17 -6.01 10.71
CA GLN A 40 -13.60 -4.70 10.98
C GLN A 40 -13.59 -3.79 9.75
N ALA A 41 -13.23 -4.31 8.58
CA ALA A 41 -13.25 -3.54 7.34
C ALA A 41 -14.65 -3.04 7.00
N LYS A 42 -15.69 -3.87 7.19
CA LYS A 42 -17.10 -3.49 6.98
C LYS A 42 -17.63 -2.50 8.02
N GLU A 43 -17.14 -2.59 9.26
CA GLU A 43 -17.45 -1.61 10.32
C GLU A 43 -16.82 -0.24 10.01
N ASP A 44 -15.55 -0.23 9.58
CA ASP A 44 -14.81 1.00 9.25
C ASP A 44 -15.30 1.66 7.94
N PHE A 45 -15.73 0.82 6.97
CA PHE A 45 -16.22 1.23 5.64
C PHE A 45 -17.43 0.39 5.23
N PRO A 46 -18.66 0.82 5.52
CA PRO A 46 -19.89 0.02 5.31
C PRO A 46 -20.11 -0.45 3.86
N LEU A 47 -19.58 0.26 2.87
CA LEU A 47 -19.74 -0.07 1.44
C LEU A 47 -18.54 -0.86 0.86
N VAL A 48 -17.53 -1.18 1.68
CA VAL A 48 -16.32 -1.88 1.22
C VAL A 48 -16.63 -3.30 0.76
N LYS A 49 -16.10 -3.69 -0.38
CA LYS A 49 -16.08 -5.08 -0.80
C LYS A 49 -14.91 -5.80 -0.12
N VAL A 50 -15.19 -6.92 0.52
CA VAL A 50 -14.15 -7.78 1.10
C VAL A 50 -13.98 -9.02 0.24
N VAL A 51 -12.75 -9.33 -0.14
CA VAL A 51 -12.36 -10.49 -0.94
C VAL A 51 -11.24 -11.27 -0.23
N GLU A 52 -11.07 -12.55 -0.55
CA GLU A 52 -10.13 -13.42 0.15
C GLU A 52 -8.90 -13.80 -0.69
N ASN A 53 -8.96 -13.65 -2.01
CA ASN A 53 -7.84 -13.93 -2.89
C ASN A 53 -7.45 -12.70 -3.72
N PHE A 54 -6.18 -12.67 -4.17
CA PHE A 54 -5.60 -11.51 -4.83
C PHE A 54 -6.08 -11.33 -6.27
N THR A 55 -6.46 -12.43 -6.94
CA THR A 55 -7.03 -12.36 -8.30
C THR A 55 -8.38 -11.64 -8.29
N ASP A 56 -9.27 -12.04 -7.39
CA ASP A 56 -10.57 -11.37 -7.22
C ASP A 56 -10.41 -9.91 -6.78
N PHE A 57 -9.36 -9.62 -6.00
CA PHE A 57 -9.03 -8.26 -5.57
C PHE A 57 -8.63 -7.38 -6.75
N LEU A 58 -7.74 -7.85 -7.64
CA LEU A 58 -7.32 -7.10 -8.84
C LEU A 58 -8.43 -7.00 -9.91
N ALA A 59 -9.41 -7.90 -9.89
CA ALA A 59 -10.56 -7.85 -10.79
C ALA A 59 -11.58 -6.75 -10.42
N GLN A 60 -11.36 -6.01 -9.29
CA GLN A 60 -12.19 -4.88 -8.92
C GLN A 60 -11.77 -3.62 -9.69
N ASP A 61 -12.71 -2.68 -9.82
CA ASP A 61 -12.46 -1.36 -10.40
C ASP A 61 -11.67 -0.50 -9.40
N LEU A 62 -10.34 -0.48 -9.54
CA LEU A 62 -9.41 0.18 -8.63
C LEU A 62 -8.47 1.13 -9.39
N ASP A 63 -8.32 2.34 -8.87
CA ASP A 63 -7.37 3.34 -9.36
C ASP A 63 -6.00 3.23 -8.69
N LEU A 64 -5.94 2.58 -7.51
CA LEU A 64 -4.72 2.44 -6.70
C LEU A 64 -4.81 1.19 -5.82
N VAL A 65 -3.72 0.48 -5.70
CA VAL A 65 -3.55 -0.64 -4.77
C VAL A 65 -2.56 -0.28 -3.66
N VAL A 66 -2.95 -0.53 -2.42
CA VAL A 66 -2.05 -0.51 -1.26
C VAL A 66 -1.74 -1.95 -0.86
N VAL A 67 -0.48 -2.36 -0.95
CA VAL A 67 0.01 -3.67 -0.50
C VAL A 67 0.49 -3.56 0.94
N ALA A 68 -0.34 -4.01 1.88
CA ALA A 68 -0.08 -4.04 3.32
C ALA A 68 -0.23 -5.47 3.89
N THR A 69 0.11 -6.46 3.09
CA THR A 69 0.11 -7.89 3.40
C THR A 69 1.37 -8.30 4.19
N ALA A 70 1.65 -9.58 4.31
CA ALA A 70 2.92 -10.06 4.87
C ALA A 70 4.07 -9.78 3.87
N ASN A 71 5.26 -9.44 4.39
CA ASN A 71 6.44 -9.10 3.59
C ASN A 71 6.81 -10.17 2.54
N SER A 72 6.49 -11.44 2.84
CA SER A 72 6.77 -12.58 1.95
C SER A 72 6.03 -12.54 0.62
N VAL A 73 4.94 -11.78 0.52
CA VAL A 73 4.11 -11.69 -0.69
C VAL A 73 4.09 -10.27 -1.29
N HIS A 74 4.83 -9.31 -0.72
CA HIS A 74 4.88 -7.94 -1.25
C HIS A 74 5.30 -7.90 -2.71
N THR A 75 6.37 -8.63 -3.06
CA THR A 75 6.91 -8.67 -4.42
C THR A 75 5.87 -9.19 -5.42
N ASP A 76 5.23 -10.32 -5.12
CA ASP A 76 4.27 -10.94 -6.02
C ASP A 76 3.02 -10.07 -6.18
N HIS A 77 2.52 -9.48 -5.09
CA HIS A 77 1.37 -8.60 -5.12
C HIS A 77 1.67 -7.29 -5.88
N ALA A 78 2.85 -6.70 -5.68
CA ALA A 78 3.25 -5.49 -6.39
C ALA A 78 3.38 -5.74 -7.90
N LEU A 79 4.07 -6.82 -8.29
CA LEU A 79 4.22 -7.21 -9.70
C LEU A 79 2.88 -7.51 -10.37
N ALA A 80 1.96 -8.20 -9.68
CA ALA A 80 0.65 -8.49 -10.22
C ALA A 80 -0.22 -7.25 -10.40
N ALA A 81 -0.16 -6.28 -9.46
CA ALA A 81 -0.87 -5.00 -9.59
C ALA A 81 -0.29 -4.16 -10.75
N ILE A 82 1.05 -4.10 -10.89
CA ILE A 82 1.71 -3.44 -12.02
C ILE A 82 1.31 -4.09 -13.34
N ALA A 83 1.28 -5.42 -13.42
CA ALA A 83 0.85 -6.15 -14.62
C ALA A 83 -0.63 -5.90 -14.98
N ALA A 84 -1.47 -5.62 -13.97
CA ALA A 84 -2.87 -5.21 -14.16
C ALA A 84 -3.01 -3.72 -14.53
N GLY A 85 -1.92 -2.96 -14.65
CA GLY A 85 -1.93 -1.53 -14.97
C GLY A 85 -2.34 -0.62 -13.80
N ILE A 86 -2.36 -1.12 -12.57
CA ILE A 86 -2.84 -0.38 -11.40
C ILE A 86 -1.65 0.16 -10.60
N PRO A 87 -1.57 1.49 -10.36
CA PRO A 87 -0.58 2.11 -9.48
C PRO A 87 -0.53 1.47 -8.09
N VAL A 88 0.68 1.40 -7.50
CA VAL A 88 0.89 0.62 -6.29
C VAL A 88 1.67 1.39 -5.22
N VAL A 89 1.16 1.35 -3.99
CA VAL A 89 1.89 1.71 -2.77
C VAL A 89 2.19 0.42 -2.00
N VAL A 90 3.47 0.14 -1.74
CA VAL A 90 3.88 -1.07 -1.01
C VAL A 90 4.38 -0.68 0.38
N GLU A 91 3.91 -1.39 1.40
CA GLU A 91 4.45 -1.24 2.77
C GLU A 91 5.95 -1.57 2.83
N LYS A 92 6.58 -0.96 3.80
CA LYS A 92 8.01 -1.22 4.07
C LYS A 92 8.19 -2.55 4.82
N PRO A 93 9.23 -3.31 4.50
CA PRO A 93 10.12 -3.12 3.34
C PRO A 93 9.38 -3.42 2.03
N MET A 94 9.70 -2.73 0.94
CA MET A 94 9.07 -2.94 -0.36
C MET A 94 9.18 -4.40 -0.81
N ALA A 95 10.34 -5.03 -0.57
CA ALA A 95 10.61 -6.44 -0.81
C ALA A 95 11.63 -6.95 0.22
N ARG A 96 11.87 -8.27 0.25
CA ARG A 96 12.80 -8.89 1.21
C ARG A 96 14.26 -8.80 0.80
N THR A 97 14.51 -8.60 -0.51
CA THR A 97 15.86 -8.53 -1.07
C THR A 97 15.98 -7.38 -2.08
N VAL A 98 17.23 -6.95 -2.33
CA VAL A 98 17.53 -5.96 -3.37
C VAL A 98 17.08 -6.46 -4.75
N ALA A 99 17.33 -7.74 -5.06
CA ALA A 99 16.93 -8.33 -6.33
C ALA A 99 15.41 -8.28 -6.55
N GLU A 100 14.61 -8.57 -5.52
CA GLU A 100 13.15 -8.46 -5.57
C GLU A 100 12.71 -6.99 -5.76
N THR A 101 13.34 -6.05 -5.05
CA THR A 101 13.08 -4.61 -5.21
C THR A 101 13.36 -4.15 -6.65
N LEU A 102 14.51 -4.53 -7.19
CA LEU A 102 14.89 -4.19 -8.57
C LEU A 102 13.89 -4.76 -9.61
N ARG A 103 13.38 -5.98 -9.39
CA ARG A 103 12.32 -6.55 -10.26
C ARG A 103 11.05 -5.71 -10.25
N ILE A 104 10.62 -5.20 -9.08
CA ILE A 104 9.43 -4.33 -8.98
C ILE A 104 9.68 -3.01 -9.73
N LEU A 105 10.84 -2.39 -9.52
CA LEU A 105 11.19 -1.11 -10.16
C LEU A 105 11.30 -1.27 -11.69
N ASP A 106 11.95 -2.32 -12.18
CA ASP A 106 12.06 -2.63 -13.60
C ASP A 106 10.67 -2.87 -14.25
N ALA A 107 9.79 -3.60 -13.58
CA ALA A 107 8.43 -3.80 -14.05
C ALA A 107 7.63 -2.48 -14.12
N SER A 108 7.76 -1.62 -13.12
CA SER A 108 7.15 -0.29 -13.10
C SER A 108 7.68 0.59 -14.24
N GLU A 109 8.99 0.64 -14.45
CA GLU A 109 9.62 1.42 -15.52
C GLU A 109 9.17 0.94 -16.91
N LYS A 110 9.18 -0.37 -17.14
CA LYS A 110 8.78 -0.95 -18.43
C LYS A 110 7.30 -0.76 -18.77
N SER A 111 6.43 -0.80 -17.76
CA SER A 111 4.98 -0.66 -17.96
C SER A 111 4.49 0.80 -17.90
N GLY A 112 5.29 1.71 -17.32
CA GLY A 112 4.86 3.07 -17.00
C GLY A 112 3.89 3.15 -15.83
N VAL A 113 3.64 2.04 -15.11
CA VAL A 113 2.75 1.99 -13.94
C VAL A 113 3.50 2.42 -12.69
N PRO A 114 3.09 3.50 -11.98
CA PRO A 114 3.80 4.01 -10.81
C PRO A 114 3.83 3.01 -9.65
N VAL A 115 4.97 2.89 -9.00
CA VAL A 115 5.14 2.19 -7.72
C VAL A 115 5.89 3.05 -6.71
N THR A 116 5.51 2.97 -5.44
CA THR A 116 6.26 3.61 -4.35
C THR A 116 6.23 2.76 -3.08
N ALA A 117 7.26 2.92 -2.25
CA ALA A 117 7.28 2.34 -0.90
C ALA A 117 6.74 3.35 0.11
N PHE A 118 5.98 2.86 1.09
CA PHE A 118 5.39 3.68 2.13
C PHE A 118 6.41 4.02 3.23
N TYR A 119 7.36 4.90 2.92
CA TYR A 119 8.32 5.44 3.87
C TYR A 119 7.76 6.69 4.57
N ASN A 120 6.69 6.53 5.33
CA ASN A 120 5.96 7.62 5.97
C ASN A 120 6.80 8.42 6.99
N ARG A 121 7.78 7.77 7.66
CA ARG A 121 8.63 8.40 8.68
C ARG A 121 9.46 9.58 8.19
N GLN A 122 9.70 9.69 6.89
CA GLN A 122 10.40 10.84 6.31
C GLN A 122 9.68 12.18 6.50
N TRP A 123 8.38 12.13 6.88
CA TRP A 123 7.53 13.29 7.11
C TRP A 123 7.27 13.55 8.60
N ASP A 124 7.82 12.73 9.49
CA ASP A 124 7.71 12.94 10.94
C ASP A 124 8.49 14.19 11.38
N SER A 125 8.02 14.85 12.41
CA SER A 125 8.58 16.14 12.87
C SER A 125 10.06 16.05 13.28
N ASP A 126 10.48 14.92 13.86
CA ASP A 126 11.87 14.65 14.22
C ASP A 126 12.77 14.57 12.97
N MET A 127 12.35 13.85 11.94
CA MET A 127 13.09 13.76 10.67
C MET A 127 13.14 15.10 9.94
N LEU A 128 12.04 15.84 9.90
CA LEU A 128 11.99 17.18 9.29
C LEU A 128 12.90 18.14 10.05
N THR A 129 12.92 18.07 11.38
CA THR A 129 13.83 18.86 12.23
C THR A 129 15.28 18.51 11.95
N LEU A 130 15.62 17.21 11.92
CA LEU A 130 16.97 16.74 11.62
C LEU A 130 17.46 17.24 10.24
N LYS A 131 16.62 17.10 9.22
CA LYS A 131 16.93 17.63 7.88
C LYS A 131 17.21 19.12 7.89
N LYS A 132 16.40 19.91 8.62
CA LYS A 132 16.59 21.37 8.76
C LYS A 132 17.88 21.71 9.49
N VAL A 133 18.19 21.01 10.57
CA VAL A 133 19.42 21.23 11.36
C VAL A 133 20.66 20.90 10.53
N ALA A 134 20.65 19.78 9.80
CA ALA A 134 21.74 19.38 8.91
C ALA A 134 21.92 20.37 7.75
N SER A 135 20.82 20.81 7.10
CA SER A 135 20.91 21.77 5.99
C SER A 135 21.42 23.15 6.40
N ASN A 136 21.27 23.51 7.68
CA ASN A 136 21.79 24.76 8.24
C ASN A 136 23.24 24.64 8.76
N GLY A 137 23.89 23.47 8.59
CA GLY A 137 25.27 23.25 9.03
C GLY A 137 25.46 23.25 10.55
N LEU A 138 24.40 22.91 11.31
CA LEU A 138 24.46 22.82 12.77
C LEU A 138 24.97 21.45 13.27
N ILE A 139 25.01 20.46 12.39
CA ILE A 139 25.61 19.13 12.57
C ILE A 139 26.26 18.70 11.25
#